data_9b7971e6b1094300d176caa078d326f7
#
_entry.id   9b7971e6b1094300d176caa078d326f7
#
_cell.length_a   1.000
_cell.length_b   1.000
_cell.length_c   1.000
_cell.angle_alpha   90.00
_cell.angle_beta   90.00
_cell.angle_gamma   90.00
#
_symmetry.space_group_name_H-M   'P 1'
#
loop_
_entity.id
_entity.type
_entity.pdbx_description
1 polymer ?
#
loop_
_entity_poly.entity_id
_entity_poly.type
_entity_poly.pdbx_seq_one_letter_code
_entity_poly.pdbx_strand_id
1 'polypeptide(L)'
;IDKTIIDTKAVFAQAGKYTKSVLGNDRDAVKMIDVLIASNVPETHLISPDHGPNKHLSTASSEFFTGLKAAIEEEYPAQVKALLAMSSAAAGNTYVGAANRTTWRGKANSVIGGMRTAYINRLKAQGLVAAGKMGANARTKPAEVKVTELLVDARSRIQKADTFKCALDLDTVISQLNAMIKAIG
;
A
#
# COMPACT_ATOMS: atom_id res chain seq x y z
N ILE A 1 16.50 20.00 1.19
CA ILE A 1 15.48 18.91 1.21
C ILE A 1 15.02 18.81 2.64
N ASP A 2 13.86 19.43 2.94
CA ASP A 2 13.24 19.34 4.25
C ASP A 2 12.96 17.88 4.54
N LYS A 3 13.65 17.35 5.56
CA LYS A 3 13.27 16.06 6.15
C LYS A 3 11.91 16.25 6.82
N THR A 4 10.86 15.88 6.12
CA THR A 4 9.52 15.84 6.72
C THR A 4 9.57 14.86 7.90
N ILE A 5 9.50 15.39 9.11
CA ILE A 5 9.51 14.56 10.33
C ILE A 5 8.13 13.90 10.41
N ILE A 6 8.10 12.56 10.32
CA ILE A 6 6.88 11.79 10.48
C ILE A 6 6.47 11.84 11.96
N ASP A 7 5.25 12.27 12.25
CA ASP A 7 4.68 12.15 13.60
C ASP A 7 4.30 10.69 13.89
N THR A 8 5.32 9.89 14.22
CA THR A 8 5.16 8.47 14.53
C THR A 8 4.23 8.23 15.71
N LYS A 9 4.21 9.14 16.71
CA LYS A 9 3.35 9.03 17.89
C LYS A 9 1.88 9.13 17.51
N ALA A 10 1.51 10.10 16.69
CA ALA A 10 0.13 10.26 16.21
C ALA A 10 -0.30 9.08 15.36
N VAL A 11 0.57 8.61 14.44
CA VAL A 11 0.29 7.46 13.57
C VAL A 11 0.07 6.19 14.40
N PHE A 12 0.94 5.89 15.37
CA PHE A 12 0.85 4.68 16.17
C PHE A 12 -0.37 4.70 17.10
N ALA A 13 -0.67 5.85 17.71
CA ALA A 13 -1.87 6.01 18.52
C ALA A 13 -3.15 5.80 17.71
N GLN A 14 -3.19 6.31 16.48
CA GLN A 14 -4.35 6.10 15.60
C GLN A 14 -4.42 4.68 15.07
N ALA A 15 -3.28 4.01 14.83
CA ALA A 15 -3.24 2.61 14.45
C ALA A 15 -3.85 1.71 15.54
N GLY A 16 -3.58 1.99 16.81
CA GLY A 16 -4.22 1.29 17.94
C GLY A 16 -5.75 1.44 17.93
N LYS A 17 -6.25 2.66 17.74
CA LYS A 17 -7.71 2.91 17.63
C LYS A 17 -8.31 2.18 16.41
N TYR A 18 -7.66 2.26 15.27
CA TYR A 18 -8.07 1.55 14.06
C TYR A 18 -8.13 0.04 14.27
N THR A 19 -7.15 -0.52 15.00
CA THR A 19 -7.10 -1.95 15.30
C THR A 19 -8.27 -2.38 16.18
N LYS A 20 -8.62 -1.61 17.22
CA LYS A 20 -9.83 -1.85 18.04
C LYS A 20 -11.08 -1.85 17.19
N SER A 21 -11.20 -0.87 16.31
CA SER A 21 -12.30 -0.72 15.35
C SER A 21 -12.42 -1.95 14.43
N VAL A 22 -11.31 -2.40 13.83
CA VAL A 22 -11.29 -3.58 12.94
C VAL A 22 -11.60 -4.88 13.69
N LEU A 23 -11.08 -5.05 14.90
CA LEU A 23 -11.32 -6.24 15.72
C LEU A 23 -12.74 -6.27 16.30
N GLY A 24 -13.35 -5.07 16.50
CA GLY A 24 -14.71 -4.91 16.99
C GLY A 24 -15.81 -4.78 15.92
N ASN A 25 -15.50 -5.00 14.64
CA ASN A 25 -16.39 -4.76 13.49
C ASN A 25 -16.77 -3.29 13.25
N ASP A 26 -16.14 -2.36 13.94
CA ASP A 26 -16.35 -0.93 13.78
C ASP A 26 -15.27 -0.35 12.87
N ARG A 27 -15.60 0.32 11.76
CA ARG A 27 -14.69 0.68 10.69
C ARG A 27 -14.35 2.17 10.70
N ASP A 28 -13.31 2.57 11.41
CA ASP A 28 -12.79 3.95 11.36
C ASP A 28 -11.50 4.05 10.51
N ALA A 29 -11.56 3.47 9.30
CA ALA A 29 -10.44 3.49 8.38
C ALA A 29 -10.10 4.91 7.88
N VAL A 30 -11.12 5.78 7.80
CA VAL A 30 -10.96 7.14 7.26
C VAL A 30 -9.99 7.95 8.12
N LYS A 31 -10.18 7.97 9.45
CA LYS A 31 -9.29 8.72 10.36
C LYS A 31 -7.86 8.21 10.33
N MET A 32 -7.66 6.89 10.20
CA MET A 32 -6.31 6.33 10.07
C MET A 32 -5.63 6.83 8.81
N ILE A 33 -6.34 6.85 7.69
CA ILE A 33 -5.81 7.33 6.42
C ILE A 33 -5.52 8.83 6.46
N ASP A 34 -6.41 9.63 7.07
CA ASP A 34 -6.19 11.07 7.25
C ASP A 34 -4.92 11.36 8.07
N VAL A 35 -4.66 10.57 9.13
CA VAL A 35 -3.44 10.70 9.93
C VAL A 35 -2.19 10.31 9.14
N LEU A 36 -2.24 9.25 8.31
CA LEU A 36 -1.12 8.87 7.44
C LEU A 36 -0.79 9.98 6.43
N ILE A 37 -1.82 10.62 5.85
CA ILE A 37 -1.64 11.75 4.93
C ILE A 37 -1.07 12.97 5.65
N ALA A 38 -1.65 13.37 6.77
CA ALA A 38 -1.20 14.52 7.56
C ALA A 38 0.25 14.38 8.05
N SER A 39 0.66 13.14 8.34
CA SER A 39 2.02 12.81 8.74
C SER A 39 2.99 12.58 7.58
N ASN A 40 2.53 12.75 6.33
CA ASN A 40 3.33 12.51 5.12
C ASN A 40 4.10 11.17 5.13
N VAL A 41 3.44 10.10 5.57
CA VAL A 41 4.08 8.78 5.69
C VAL A 41 4.42 8.24 4.29
N PRO A 42 5.68 7.94 3.96
CA PRO A 42 6.02 7.30 2.69
C PRO A 42 5.36 5.93 2.57
N GLU A 43 4.84 5.59 1.41
CA GLU A 43 4.19 4.29 1.17
C GLU A 43 5.10 3.10 1.52
N THR A 44 6.41 3.24 1.29
CA THR A 44 7.42 2.23 1.60
C THR A 44 7.48 1.87 3.09
N HIS A 45 7.05 2.76 3.97
CA HIS A 45 6.97 2.53 5.42
C HIS A 45 5.83 1.58 5.82
N LEU A 46 4.87 1.34 4.91
CA LEU A 46 3.76 0.41 5.10
C LEU A 46 3.99 -0.95 4.41
N ILE A 47 5.23 -1.24 4.00
CA ILE A 47 5.61 -2.51 3.36
C ILE A 47 6.35 -3.37 4.37
N SER A 48 5.93 -4.64 4.52
CA SER A 48 6.60 -5.58 5.42
C SER A 48 8.05 -5.81 4.98
N PRO A 49 9.03 -5.66 5.87
CA PRO A 49 10.44 -5.96 5.58
C PRO A 49 10.70 -7.46 5.38
N ASP A 50 9.80 -8.33 5.87
CA ASP A 50 9.97 -9.79 5.83
C ASP A 50 9.69 -10.40 4.46
N HIS A 51 9.17 -9.64 3.49
CA HIS A 51 8.88 -10.14 2.14
C HIS A 51 10.11 -10.03 1.23
N GLY A 52 10.51 -11.15 0.64
CA GLY A 52 11.72 -11.37 -0.13
C GLY A 52 12.22 -10.24 -1.07
N PRO A 53 11.38 -9.62 -1.92
CA PRO A 53 11.81 -8.50 -2.76
C PRO A 53 12.05 -7.20 -1.98
N ASN A 54 11.65 -7.10 -0.71
CA ASN A 54 11.68 -5.87 0.09
C ASN A 54 12.95 -5.70 0.93
N LYS A 55 13.96 -6.53 0.73
CA LYS A 55 15.26 -6.43 1.41
C LYS A 55 16.02 -5.11 1.18
N HIS A 56 15.50 -4.26 0.28
CA HIS A 56 16.08 -2.95 -0.05
C HIS A 56 15.35 -1.78 0.66
N LEU A 57 14.42 -2.06 1.57
CA LEU A 57 13.81 -1.01 2.37
C LEU A 57 14.86 -0.36 3.28
N SER A 58 14.76 0.94 3.46
CA SER A 58 15.62 1.66 4.38
C SER A 58 15.40 1.17 5.82
N THR A 59 16.41 1.31 6.68
CA THR A 59 16.29 1.03 8.11
C THR A 59 15.10 1.78 8.72
N ALA A 60 14.93 3.06 8.37
CA ALA A 60 13.81 3.88 8.85
C ALA A 60 12.44 3.29 8.45
N SER A 61 12.29 2.76 7.23
CA SER A 61 11.04 2.09 6.81
C SER A 61 10.78 0.83 7.61
N SER A 62 11.81 0.03 7.87
CA SER A 62 11.71 -1.20 8.63
C SER A 62 11.38 -0.94 10.10
N GLU A 63 12.00 0.05 10.71
CA GLU A 63 11.74 0.48 12.10
C GLU A 63 10.31 1.02 12.24
N PHE A 64 9.87 1.85 11.30
CA PHE A 64 8.50 2.37 11.29
C PHE A 64 7.47 1.24 11.18
N PHE A 65 7.66 0.30 10.24
CA PHE A 65 6.77 -0.86 10.10
C PHE A 65 6.71 -1.69 11.37
N THR A 66 7.86 -1.94 11.98
CA THR A 66 7.97 -2.72 13.23
C THR A 66 7.24 -2.01 14.37
N GLY A 67 7.42 -0.69 14.53
CA GLY A 67 6.71 0.10 15.52
C GLY A 67 5.20 0.13 15.30
N LEU A 68 4.77 0.28 14.04
CA LEU A 68 3.35 0.23 13.67
C LEU A 68 2.73 -1.14 13.98
N LYS A 69 3.45 -2.22 13.66
CA LYS A 69 3.04 -3.58 13.98
C LYS A 69 2.91 -3.79 15.49
N ALA A 70 3.88 -3.33 16.28
CA ALA A 70 3.84 -3.41 17.74
C ALA A 70 2.64 -2.64 18.32
N ALA A 71 2.33 -1.45 17.80
CA ALA A 71 1.16 -0.67 18.22
C ALA A 71 -0.17 -1.39 17.93
N ILE A 72 -0.25 -2.12 16.83
CA ILE A 72 -1.42 -2.96 16.49
C ILE A 72 -1.52 -4.16 17.44
N GLU A 73 -0.39 -4.84 17.67
CA GLU A 73 -0.34 -6.04 18.54
C GLU A 73 -0.64 -5.71 20.01
N GLU A 74 -0.32 -4.47 20.45
CA GLU A 74 -0.65 -3.99 21.80
C GLU A 74 -2.17 -3.96 22.04
N GLU A 75 -2.97 -3.76 21.02
CA GLU A 75 -4.43 -3.74 21.11
C GLU A 75 -5.09 -5.13 21.04
N TYR A 76 -4.30 -6.18 20.90
CA TYR A 76 -4.84 -7.54 20.89
C TYR A 76 -5.45 -7.90 22.26
N PRO A 77 -6.53 -8.69 22.28
CA PRO A 77 -7.09 -9.25 23.50
C PRO A 77 -6.02 -10.00 24.30
N ALA A 78 -6.10 -9.96 25.63
CA ALA A 78 -5.14 -10.65 26.52
C ALA A 78 -4.96 -12.14 26.18
N GLN A 79 -6.04 -12.80 25.79
CA GLN A 79 -6.02 -14.22 25.37
C GLN A 79 -5.17 -14.43 24.10
N VAL A 80 -5.21 -13.48 23.15
CA VAL A 80 -4.39 -13.53 21.94
C VAL A 80 -2.92 -13.28 22.27
N LYS A 81 -2.63 -12.28 23.11
CA LYS A 81 -1.27 -12.02 23.59
C LYS A 81 -0.67 -13.26 24.28
N ALA A 82 -1.45 -13.91 25.14
CA ALA A 82 -1.06 -15.18 25.78
C ALA A 82 -0.79 -16.28 24.75
N LEU A 83 -1.65 -16.45 23.77
CA LEU A 83 -1.47 -17.44 22.69
C LEU A 83 -0.21 -17.16 21.86
N LEU A 84 0.08 -15.89 21.56
CA LEU A 84 1.28 -15.50 20.80
C LEU A 84 2.58 -15.70 21.58
N ALA A 85 2.54 -15.58 22.92
CA ALA A 85 3.68 -15.82 23.81
C ALA A 85 4.04 -17.32 23.88
N MET A 86 3.12 -18.23 23.60
CA MET A 86 3.40 -19.68 23.59
C MET A 86 4.33 -20.06 22.43
N SER A 87 5.14 -21.12 22.62
CA SER A 87 5.83 -21.77 21.49
C SER A 87 4.82 -22.39 20.52
N SER A 88 5.22 -22.65 19.28
CA SER A 88 4.34 -23.32 18.30
C SER A 88 3.89 -24.70 18.78
N ALA A 89 4.78 -25.43 19.45
CA ALA A 89 4.47 -26.76 20.01
C ALA A 89 3.46 -26.64 21.18
N ALA A 90 3.65 -25.68 22.08
CA ALA A 90 2.76 -25.48 23.21
C ALA A 90 1.38 -24.94 22.80
N ALA A 91 1.33 -24.10 21.78
CA ALA A 91 0.07 -23.58 21.25
C ALA A 91 -0.75 -24.67 20.53
N GLY A 92 -0.11 -25.64 19.88
CA GLY A 92 -0.78 -26.73 19.19
C GLY A 92 -1.92 -26.24 18.29
N ASN A 93 -3.11 -26.77 18.49
CA ASN A 93 -4.35 -26.39 17.82
C ASN A 93 -5.21 -25.41 18.64
N THR A 94 -4.60 -24.64 19.55
CA THR A 94 -5.33 -23.65 20.36
C THR A 94 -5.85 -22.52 19.48
N TYR A 95 -7.13 -22.20 19.63
CA TYR A 95 -7.81 -21.10 18.93
C TYR A 95 -8.25 -20.04 19.94
N VAL A 96 -8.15 -18.78 19.53
CA VAL A 96 -8.81 -17.64 20.18
C VAL A 96 -9.73 -17.01 19.14
N GLY A 97 -11.04 -17.11 19.38
CA GLY A 97 -12.04 -16.83 18.35
C GLY A 97 -11.91 -17.84 17.19
N ALA A 98 -11.99 -17.37 15.96
CA ALA A 98 -11.91 -18.21 14.76
C ALA A 98 -10.46 -18.41 14.24
N ALA A 99 -9.43 -18.01 15.01
CA ALA A 99 -8.06 -17.98 14.53
C ALA A 99 -7.09 -18.67 15.50
N ASN A 100 -6.13 -19.40 14.93
CA ASN A 100 -5.02 -20.01 15.66
C ASN A 100 -3.82 -19.04 15.77
N ARG A 101 -2.76 -19.48 16.44
CA ARG A 101 -1.53 -18.71 16.66
C ARG A 101 -0.92 -18.20 15.34
N THR A 102 -0.86 -19.00 14.29
CA THR A 102 -0.29 -18.64 12.99
C THR A 102 -1.09 -17.51 12.34
N THR A 103 -2.40 -17.61 12.35
CA THR A 103 -3.31 -16.58 11.82
C THR A 103 -3.16 -15.27 12.59
N TRP A 104 -3.12 -15.32 13.93
CA TRP A 104 -2.94 -14.12 14.75
C TRP A 104 -1.57 -13.46 14.55
N ARG A 105 -0.50 -14.23 14.34
CA ARG A 105 0.84 -13.70 14.00
C ARG A 105 0.84 -12.88 12.70
N GLY A 106 0.08 -13.33 11.70
CA GLY A 106 -0.06 -12.63 10.41
C GLY A 106 -1.05 -11.47 10.44
N LYS A 107 -1.87 -11.35 11.49
CA LYS A 107 -3.01 -10.41 11.52
C LYS A 107 -2.57 -8.96 11.43
N ALA A 108 -1.53 -8.55 12.17
CA ALA A 108 -1.01 -7.18 12.11
C ALA A 108 -0.51 -6.82 10.71
N ASN A 109 0.22 -7.72 10.05
CA ASN A 109 0.67 -7.51 8.67
C ASN A 109 -0.52 -7.35 7.71
N SER A 110 -1.58 -8.14 7.89
CA SER A 110 -2.81 -8.02 7.08
C SER A 110 -3.53 -6.69 7.32
N VAL A 111 -3.58 -6.22 8.56
CA VAL A 111 -4.15 -4.91 8.92
C VAL A 111 -3.35 -3.78 8.27
N ILE A 112 -2.01 -3.81 8.37
CA ILE A 112 -1.14 -2.80 7.72
C ILE A 112 -1.28 -2.86 6.20
N GLY A 113 -1.37 -4.05 5.61
CA GLY A 113 -1.63 -4.20 4.18
C GLY A 113 -2.95 -3.57 3.72
N GLY A 114 -4.01 -3.73 4.52
CA GLY A 114 -5.29 -3.06 4.30
C GLY A 114 -5.18 -1.54 4.41
N MET A 115 -4.51 -1.02 5.44
CA MET A 115 -4.22 0.41 5.60
C MET A 115 -3.46 0.95 4.39
N ARG A 116 -2.40 0.27 3.95
CA ARG A 116 -1.61 0.65 2.78
C ARG A 116 -2.47 0.76 1.53
N THR A 117 -3.31 -0.23 1.27
CA THR A 117 -4.21 -0.22 0.11
C THR A 117 -5.17 0.97 0.15
N ALA A 118 -5.80 1.24 1.30
CA ALA A 118 -6.71 2.36 1.47
C ALA A 118 -5.97 3.71 1.34
N TYR A 119 -4.76 3.83 1.90
CA TYR A 119 -3.91 5.00 1.80
C TYR A 119 -3.54 5.33 0.34
N ILE A 120 -3.06 4.35 -0.41
CA ILE A 120 -2.72 4.50 -1.83
C ILE A 120 -3.95 4.92 -2.64
N ASN A 121 -5.10 4.31 -2.39
CA ASN A 121 -6.34 4.65 -3.09
C ASN A 121 -6.76 6.10 -2.79
N ARG A 122 -6.60 6.57 -1.56
CA ARG A 122 -6.87 7.96 -1.17
C ARG A 122 -5.91 8.94 -1.84
N LEU A 123 -4.60 8.64 -1.86
CA LEU A 123 -3.61 9.46 -2.56
C LEU A 123 -3.88 9.54 -4.07
N LYS A 124 -4.29 8.43 -4.69
CA LYS A 124 -4.71 8.42 -6.11
C LYS A 124 -5.93 9.30 -6.35
N ALA A 125 -6.94 9.21 -5.49
CA ALA A 125 -8.14 10.03 -5.59
C ALA A 125 -7.86 11.54 -5.43
N GLN A 126 -6.79 11.89 -4.72
CA GLN A 126 -6.32 13.27 -4.56
C GLN A 126 -5.33 13.71 -5.65
N GLY A 127 -5.03 12.86 -6.63
CA GLY A 127 -4.05 13.15 -7.68
C GLY A 127 -2.59 13.22 -7.21
N LEU A 128 -2.31 12.82 -5.96
CA LEU A 128 -0.98 12.85 -5.35
C LEU A 128 -0.09 11.69 -5.79
N VAL A 129 -0.67 10.65 -6.38
CA VAL A 129 0.04 9.49 -6.93
C VAL A 129 -0.59 9.15 -8.29
N ALA A 130 0.23 8.94 -9.29
CA ALA A 130 -0.23 8.54 -10.61
C ALA A 130 -1.02 7.21 -10.53
N ALA A 131 -2.12 7.11 -11.29
CA ALA A 131 -2.98 5.92 -11.38
C ALA A 131 -2.30 4.78 -12.17
N GLY A 132 -1.04 4.46 -11.86
CA GLY A 132 -0.26 3.41 -12.50
C GLY A 132 -0.08 2.18 -11.59
N LYS A 133 0.23 1.04 -12.18
CA LYS A 133 0.63 -0.16 -11.44
C LYS A 133 1.85 0.16 -10.58
N MET A 134 1.66 0.35 -9.28
CA MET A 134 2.77 0.39 -8.34
C MET A 134 3.22 -1.05 -8.10
N GLY A 135 4.05 -1.55 -9.03
CA GLY A 135 4.86 -2.72 -8.76
C GLY A 135 5.99 -2.32 -7.80
N ALA A 136 6.50 -3.26 -7.02
CA ALA A 136 7.62 -3.08 -6.08
C ALA A 136 8.91 -2.53 -6.73
N ASN A 137 8.92 -2.30 -8.03
CA ASN A 137 10.01 -1.75 -8.84
C ASN A 137 9.72 -0.35 -9.42
N ALA A 138 8.80 0.42 -8.85
CA ALA A 138 8.67 1.82 -9.23
C ALA A 138 9.88 2.62 -8.70
N ARG A 139 11.08 2.33 -9.24
CA ARG A 139 12.15 3.33 -9.32
C ARG A 139 11.50 4.55 -9.93
N THR A 140 11.72 5.68 -9.32
CA THR A 140 11.27 6.99 -9.81
C THR A 140 11.82 7.19 -11.22
N LYS A 141 11.08 6.71 -12.23
CA LYS A 141 11.38 7.03 -13.62
C LYS A 141 11.12 8.52 -13.80
N PRO A 142 11.94 9.24 -14.55
CA PRO A 142 11.66 10.62 -14.93
C PRO A 142 10.23 10.76 -15.46
N ALA A 143 9.61 11.92 -15.25
CA ALA A 143 8.22 12.15 -15.64
C ALA A 143 8.01 11.92 -17.15
N GLU A 144 8.99 12.32 -17.96
CA GLU A 144 9.01 12.15 -19.42
C GLU A 144 8.94 10.68 -19.82
N VAL A 145 9.70 9.80 -19.14
CA VAL A 145 9.68 8.35 -19.40
C VAL A 145 8.34 7.75 -19.05
N LYS A 146 7.70 8.20 -17.96
CA LYS A 146 6.35 7.74 -17.59
C LYS A 146 5.29 8.16 -18.60
N VAL A 147 5.39 9.39 -19.10
CA VAL A 147 4.46 9.89 -20.13
C VAL A 147 4.67 9.13 -21.44
N THR A 148 5.89 8.89 -21.86
CA THR A 148 6.19 8.11 -23.06
C THR A 148 5.64 6.68 -22.94
N GLU A 149 5.83 6.01 -21.81
CA GLU A 149 5.29 4.66 -21.57
C GLU A 149 3.76 4.62 -21.62
N LEU A 150 3.09 5.64 -21.06
CA LEU A 150 1.62 5.75 -21.11
C LEU A 150 1.12 5.95 -22.54
N LEU A 151 1.78 6.77 -23.33
CA LEU A 151 1.42 7.01 -24.74
C LEU A 151 1.63 5.76 -25.60
N VAL A 152 2.73 5.02 -25.36
CA VAL A 152 3.02 3.74 -26.03
C VAL A 152 1.96 2.67 -25.68
N ASP A 153 1.58 2.57 -24.39
CA ASP A 153 0.53 1.64 -23.95
C ASP A 153 -0.84 2.03 -24.53
N ALA A 154 -1.19 3.31 -24.52
CA ALA A 154 -2.43 3.81 -25.15
C ALA A 154 -2.47 3.48 -26.64
N ARG A 155 -1.38 3.73 -27.38
CA ARG A 155 -1.27 3.37 -28.80
C ARG A 155 -1.48 1.86 -29.01
N SER A 156 -0.82 1.02 -28.23
CA SER A 156 -0.94 -0.44 -28.33
C SER A 156 -2.36 -0.94 -28.06
N ARG A 157 -3.07 -0.32 -27.11
CA ARG A 157 -4.48 -0.65 -26.82
C ARG A 157 -5.41 -0.23 -27.94
N ILE A 158 -5.19 0.95 -28.52
CA ILE A 158 -5.99 1.44 -29.66
C ILE A 158 -5.77 0.54 -30.87
N GLN A 159 -4.53 0.17 -31.18
CA GLN A 159 -4.23 -0.76 -32.27
C GLN A 159 -4.91 -2.13 -32.11
N LYS A 160 -5.02 -2.62 -30.88
CA LYS A 160 -5.73 -3.88 -30.58
C LYS A 160 -7.25 -3.73 -30.60
N ALA A 161 -7.76 -2.51 -30.44
CA ALA A 161 -9.20 -2.23 -30.45
C ALA A 161 -9.78 -2.08 -31.86
N ASP A 162 -8.95 -2.08 -32.90
CA ASP A 162 -9.35 -1.91 -34.33
C ASP A 162 -10.28 -3.02 -34.83
N THR A 163 -10.51 -4.09 -34.10
CA THR A 163 -11.51 -5.12 -34.39
C THR A 163 -12.94 -4.71 -34.03
N PHE A 164 -13.12 -3.65 -33.26
CA PHE A 164 -14.43 -3.12 -32.89
C PHE A 164 -14.76 -1.91 -33.77
N LYS A 165 -15.95 -1.90 -34.35
CA LYS A 165 -16.48 -0.73 -35.10
C LYS A 165 -16.52 0.48 -34.15
N CYS A 166 -15.46 1.27 -34.14
CA CYS A 166 -15.36 2.50 -33.39
C CYS A 166 -15.77 3.67 -34.28
N ALA A 167 -16.56 4.61 -33.75
CA ALA A 167 -16.92 5.84 -34.47
C ALA A 167 -15.76 6.83 -34.60
N LEU A 168 -14.59 6.53 -33.97
CA LEU A 168 -13.38 7.34 -34.01
C LEU A 168 -12.48 6.90 -35.16
N ASP A 169 -11.87 7.87 -35.84
CA ASP A 169 -10.76 7.63 -36.78
C ASP A 169 -9.51 7.23 -36.00
N LEU A 170 -9.32 5.93 -35.83
CA LEU A 170 -8.22 5.36 -35.05
C LEU A 170 -6.86 5.64 -35.69
N ASP A 171 -6.77 5.78 -36.99
CA ASP A 171 -5.54 6.08 -37.72
C ASP A 171 -5.06 7.48 -37.42
N THR A 172 -5.96 8.45 -37.35
CA THR A 172 -5.67 9.83 -36.93
C THR A 172 -5.21 9.84 -35.46
N VAL A 173 -5.89 9.11 -34.58
CA VAL A 173 -5.50 9.06 -33.15
C VAL A 173 -4.11 8.42 -32.97
N ILE A 174 -3.81 7.32 -33.67
CA ILE A 174 -2.50 6.67 -33.65
C ILE A 174 -1.41 7.60 -34.19
N SER A 175 -1.68 8.34 -35.25
CA SER A 175 -0.76 9.32 -35.81
C SER A 175 -0.42 10.43 -34.83
N GLN A 176 -1.41 10.98 -34.13
CA GLN A 176 -1.23 11.98 -33.08
C GLN A 176 -0.41 11.43 -31.92
N LEU A 177 -0.69 10.21 -31.43
CA LEU A 177 0.09 9.58 -30.38
C LEU A 177 1.55 9.37 -30.78
N ASN A 178 1.81 8.95 -32.03
CA ASN A 178 3.17 8.81 -32.55
C ASN A 178 3.93 10.15 -32.57
N ALA A 179 3.25 11.23 -32.96
CA ALA A 179 3.82 12.57 -32.95
C ALA A 179 4.17 13.03 -31.51
N MET A 180 3.28 12.78 -30.56
CA MET A 180 3.51 13.08 -29.14
C MET A 180 4.68 12.27 -28.54
N ILE A 181 4.74 10.96 -28.85
CA ILE A 181 5.86 10.10 -28.40
C ILE A 181 7.20 10.63 -28.94
N LYS A 182 7.23 11.03 -30.23
CA LYS A 182 8.41 11.56 -30.87
C LYS A 182 8.84 12.93 -30.33
N ALA A 183 7.89 13.73 -29.84
CA ALA A 183 8.16 15.05 -29.28
C ALA A 183 8.75 15.00 -27.84
N ILE A 184 8.55 13.89 -27.15
CA ILE A 184 9.01 13.69 -25.76
C ILE A 184 10.37 12.96 -25.72
N GLY A 185 10.66 12.12 -26.72
CA GLY A 185 11.93 11.36 -26.81
C GLY A 185 12.95 12.02 -27.68
#